data_bee470dd4f0cc28590bdfe0c58904159
#
_entry.id   bee470dd4f0cc28590bdfe0c58904159
#
_cell.length_a   1.000
_cell.length_b   1.000
_cell.length_c   1.000
_cell.angle_alpha   90.00
_cell.angle_beta   90.00
_cell.angle_gamma   90.00
#
_symmetry.space_group_name_H-M   'P 1'
#
loop_
_entity.id
_entity.type
_entity.pdbx_description
1 polymer ?
#
loop_
_entity_poly.entity_id
_entity_poly.type
_entity_poly.pdbx_seq_one_letter_code
_entity_poly.pdbx_strand_id
1 'polypeptide(L)'
;MRIAQVAPLYESCPPQLYGGTERVVSYLTEQLVRQGHEVTLFASGDSKTKATLQAPCARALRLDTQCRDPLPYHFIALHRLAQSADEFDIIHFHTDYLHFPLFVRHWGKTLTTLHGRLDLPDLPPMLREFAMMPLVSISNAQRMPVPWANWYGTVYHGLPSNLYAGGCGDGGYLAYIGRICPEKRPDWAIEIARRAGMPLTIAAKVDEVDRTYHETRIKPLLEDPRVDFVGEIGDSEKGAFLGDAGRCCFRWIGRSRSALRLSRRWPTGRR
;
A
#
# COMPACT_ATOMS: atom_id res chain seq x y z
N MET A 1 22.25 9.14 -9.82
CA MET A 1 22.48 8.43 -8.54
C MET A 1 22.14 6.97 -8.74
N ARG A 2 22.88 6.08 -8.09
CA ARG A 2 22.57 4.64 -7.99
C ARG A 2 21.70 4.42 -6.77
N ILE A 3 20.44 3.98 -7.01
CA ILE A 3 19.41 3.88 -5.97
C ILE A 3 18.91 2.43 -5.88
N ALA A 4 18.97 1.83 -4.69
CA ALA A 4 18.24 0.60 -4.42
C ALA A 4 16.84 0.92 -3.87
N GLN A 5 15.80 0.39 -4.51
CA GLN A 5 14.43 0.38 -4.01
C GLN A 5 14.09 -1.01 -3.49
N VAL A 6 13.69 -1.14 -2.23
CA VAL A 6 13.46 -2.43 -1.58
C VAL A 6 11.99 -2.57 -1.23
N ALA A 7 11.28 -3.37 -2.01
CA ALA A 7 9.86 -3.65 -1.82
C ALA A 7 9.63 -4.83 -0.86
N PRO A 8 8.47 -4.90 -0.19
CA PRO A 8 7.98 -6.15 0.35
C PRO A 8 7.80 -7.19 -0.77
N LEU A 9 7.93 -8.46 -0.44
CA LEU A 9 7.84 -9.56 -1.42
C LEU A 9 6.44 -10.21 -1.46
N TYR A 10 5.47 -9.63 -0.74
CA TYR A 10 4.12 -10.19 -0.67
C TYR A 10 3.38 -10.09 -1.99
N GLU A 11 3.58 -9.00 -2.72
CA GLU A 11 3.04 -8.76 -4.06
C GLU A 11 4.15 -8.37 -5.04
N SER A 12 3.87 -8.46 -6.34
CA SER A 12 4.73 -7.92 -7.39
C SER A 12 4.71 -6.38 -7.42
N CYS A 13 5.66 -5.77 -8.09
CA CYS A 13 5.71 -4.35 -8.39
C CYS A 13 5.53 -4.11 -9.91
N PRO A 14 4.36 -3.60 -10.40
CA PRO A 14 3.14 -3.32 -9.64
C PRO A 14 2.42 -4.59 -9.21
N PRO A 15 1.58 -4.54 -8.16
CA PRO A 15 0.83 -5.69 -7.70
C PRO A 15 -0.26 -6.08 -8.70
N GLN A 16 -0.50 -7.38 -8.86
CA GLN A 16 -1.56 -7.89 -9.72
C GLN A 16 -2.95 -7.60 -9.14
N LEU A 17 -3.08 -7.74 -7.81
CA LEU A 17 -4.32 -7.53 -7.08
C LEU A 17 -4.15 -6.44 -6.03
N TYR A 18 -4.43 -6.74 -4.75
CA TYR A 18 -4.28 -5.80 -3.65
C TYR A 18 -2.83 -5.76 -3.15
N GLY A 19 -2.19 -4.59 -3.23
CA GLY A 19 -0.82 -4.35 -2.75
C GLY A 19 -0.54 -2.85 -2.73
N GLY A 20 -0.86 -2.19 -1.60
CA GLY A 20 -0.75 -0.73 -1.51
C GLY A 20 0.69 -0.26 -1.51
N THR A 21 1.55 -0.93 -0.75
CA THR A 21 2.98 -0.59 -0.63
C THR A 21 3.71 -0.84 -1.94
N GLU A 22 3.58 -2.04 -2.50
CA GLU A 22 4.25 -2.44 -3.74
C GLU A 22 3.83 -1.57 -4.92
N ARG A 23 2.59 -1.08 -4.92
CA ARG A 23 2.10 -0.12 -5.90
C ARG A 23 2.82 1.22 -5.81
N VAL A 24 2.96 1.76 -4.60
CA VAL A 24 3.70 3.00 -4.37
C VAL A 24 5.17 2.84 -4.75
N VAL A 25 5.78 1.71 -4.38
CA VAL A 25 7.18 1.40 -4.76
C VAL A 25 7.33 1.34 -6.27
N SER A 26 6.41 0.67 -6.97
CA SER A 26 6.42 0.63 -8.44
C SER A 26 6.37 2.02 -9.05
N TYR A 27 5.43 2.88 -8.63
CA TYR A 27 5.32 4.24 -9.17
C TYR A 27 6.56 5.08 -8.88
N LEU A 28 7.11 4.97 -7.68
CA LEU A 28 8.33 5.68 -7.28
C LEU A 28 9.53 5.21 -8.12
N THR A 29 9.71 3.89 -8.26
CA THR A 29 10.77 3.28 -9.05
C THR A 29 10.74 3.76 -10.50
N GLU A 30 9.59 3.67 -11.16
CA GLU A 30 9.42 4.11 -12.54
C GLU A 30 9.63 5.63 -12.70
N GLN A 31 9.29 6.42 -11.69
CA GLN A 31 9.52 7.85 -11.70
C GLN A 31 11.01 8.19 -11.54
N LEU A 32 11.73 7.50 -10.67
CA LEU A 32 13.16 7.69 -10.49
C LEU A 32 13.95 7.31 -11.76
N VAL A 33 13.58 6.20 -12.42
CA VAL A 33 14.15 5.83 -13.73
C VAL A 33 13.89 6.92 -14.79
N ARG A 34 12.66 7.47 -14.84
CA ARG A 34 12.33 8.58 -15.76
C ARG A 34 13.13 9.86 -15.49
N GLN A 35 13.54 10.09 -14.27
CA GLN A 35 14.39 11.21 -13.86
C GLN A 35 15.88 10.98 -14.17
N GLY A 36 16.24 9.83 -14.76
CA GLY A 36 17.61 9.52 -15.15
C GLY A 36 18.47 8.93 -14.04
N HIS A 37 17.85 8.41 -12.96
CA HIS A 37 18.58 7.66 -11.94
C HIS A 37 18.80 6.22 -12.37
N GLU A 38 19.92 5.63 -11.95
CA GLU A 38 20.22 4.21 -12.08
C GLU A 38 19.57 3.50 -10.91
N VAL A 39 18.46 2.80 -11.16
CA VAL A 39 17.64 2.19 -10.11
C VAL A 39 17.71 0.67 -10.18
N THR A 40 17.95 0.05 -9.03
CA THR A 40 17.80 -1.40 -8.84
C THR A 40 16.62 -1.64 -7.92
N LEU A 41 15.64 -2.40 -8.39
CA LEU A 41 14.46 -2.79 -7.62
C LEU A 41 14.64 -4.19 -7.05
N PHE A 42 14.64 -4.33 -5.74
CA PHE A 42 14.57 -5.60 -5.01
C PHE A 42 13.09 -5.93 -4.76
N ALA A 43 12.56 -6.88 -5.53
CA ALA A 43 11.15 -7.29 -5.51
C ALA A 43 10.99 -8.73 -5.98
N SER A 44 9.76 -9.27 -5.99
CA SER A 44 9.48 -10.60 -6.55
C SER A 44 9.74 -10.66 -8.05
N GLY A 45 10.09 -11.84 -8.58
CA GLY A 45 10.53 -12.03 -9.97
C GLY A 45 9.45 -11.83 -11.03
N ASP A 46 8.18 -11.83 -10.62
CA ASP A 46 7.04 -11.49 -11.48
C ASP A 46 6.75 -9.97 -11.56
N SER A 47 7.60 -9.15 -10.94
CA SER A 47 7.52 -7.68 -11.02
C SER A 47 7.86 -7.17 -12.43
N LYS A 48 7.22 -6.07 -12.82
CA LYS A 48 7.42 -5.40 -14.12
C LYS A 48 7.94 -4.00 -13.90
N THR A 49 9.18 -3.75 -14.31
CA THR A 49 9.87 -2.47 -14.10
C THR A 49 10.86 -2.17 -15.22
N LYS A 50 11.16 -0.89 -15.42
CA LYS A 50 12.27 -0.42 -16.25
C LYS A 50 13.59 -0.35 -15.48
N ALA A 51 13.55 -0.46 -14.17
CA ALA A 51 14.75 -0.58 -13.33
C ALA A 51 15.40 -1.96 -13.50
N THR A 52 16.62 -2.11 -13.02
CA THR A 52 17.25 -3.43 -12.89
C THR A 52 16.53 -4.21 -11.79
N LEU A 53 15.96 -5.38 -12.10
CA LEU A 53 15.25 -6.21 -11.14
C LEU A 53 16.19 -7.20 -10.46
N GLN A 54 16.22 -7.19 -9.14
CA GLN A 54 16.87 -8.19 -8.29
C GLN A 54 15.79 -8.99 -7.54
N ALA A 55 15.60 -10.25 -7.94
CA ALA A 55 14.51 -11.08 -7.44
C ALA A 55 15.03 -12.17 -6.47
N PRO A 56 14.66 -12.12 -5.18
CA PRO A 56 15.00 -13.18 -4.22
C PRO A 56 14.03 -14.37 -4.30
N CYS A 57 12.87 -14.22 -4.91
CA CYS A 57 11.87 -15.26 -5.15
C CYS A 57 11.28 -15.12 -6.57
N ALA A 58 10.79 -16.23 -7.12
CA ALA A 58 10.32 -16.28 -8.51
C ALA A 58 9.02 -15.47 -8.74
N ARG A 59 8.16 -15.39 -7.73
CA ARG A 59 6.86 -14.71 -7.77
C ARG A 59 6.48 -14.10 -6.43
N ALA A 60 5.44 -13.27 -6.43
CA ALA A 60 4.82 -12.69 -5.25
C ALA A 60 4.44 -13.77 -4.23
N LEU A 61 4.94 -13.67 -3.00
CA LEU A 61 4.83 -14.73 -1.99
C LEU A 61 3.39 -14.98 -1.53
N ARG A 62 2.52 -13.97 -1.59
CA ARG A 62 1.09 -14.13 -1.28
C ARG A 62 0.37 -14.98 -2.34
N LEU A 63 0.83 -14.93 -3.58
CA LEU A 63 0.23 -15.66 -4.70
C LEU A 63 0.93 -17.01 -4.95
N ASP A 64 1.97 -17.30 -4.19
CA ASP A 64 2.68 -18.59 -4.26
C ASP A 64 2.08 -19.58 -3.27
N THR A 65 1.35 -20.55 -3.79
CA THR A 65 0.72 -21.61 -2.99
C THR A 65 1.72 -22.52 -2.27
N GLN A 66 2.97 -22.52 -2.66
CA GLN A 66 4.04 -23.28 -2.02
C GLN A 66 4.73 -22.51 -0.89
N CYS A 67 4.59 -21.18 -0.85
CA CYS A 67 5.13 -20.34 0.22
C CYS A 67 4.34 -20.55 1.50
N ARG A 68 5.00 -20.99 2.57
CA ARG A 68 4.43 -21.15 3.91
C ARG A 68 4.87 -20.04 4.85
N ASP A 69 6.11 -19.60 4.72
CA ASP A 69 6.70 -18.51 5.50
C ASP A 69 7.43 -17.55 4.55
N PRO A 70 6.96 -16.33 4.40
CA PRO A 70 7.59 -15.33 3.54
C PRO A 70 8.87 -14.72 4.14
N LEU A 71 9.09 -14.84 5.45
CA LEU A 71 10.19 -14.17 6.15
C LEU A 71 11.59 -14.59 5.65
N PRO A 72 11.89 -15.89 5.41
CA PRO A 72 13.17 -16.30 4.85
C PRO A 72 13.53 -15.62 3.53
N TYR A 73 12.56 -15.40 2.65
CA TYR A 73 12.80 -14.71 1.37
C TYR A 73 13.16 -13.25 1.57
N HIS A 74 12.55 -12.57 2.54
CA HIS A 74 12.91 -11.20 2.91
C HIS A 74 14.35 -11.14 3.45
N PHE A 75 14.76 -12.07 4.29
CA PHE A 75 16.15 -12.16 4.77
C PHE A 75 17.14 -12.44 3.65
N ILE A 76 16.82 -13.32 2.69
CA ILE A 76 17.65 -13.53 1.49
C ILE A 76 17.81 -12.23 0.70
N ALA A 77 16.73 -11.49 0.48
CA ALA A 77 16.78 -10.19 -0.20
C ALA A 77 17.70 -9.21 0.53
N LEU A 78 17.52 -9.06 1.84
CA LEU A 78 18.30 -8.15 2.69
C LEU A 78 19.78 -8.56 2.74
N HIS A 79 20.06 -9.86 2.82
CA HIS A 79 21.44 -10.37 2.80
C HIS A 79 22.13 -10.06 1.48
N ARG A 80 21.50 -10.35 0.33
CA ARG A 80 22.06 -10.03 -1.00
C ARG A 80 22.31 -8.56 -1.17
N LEU A 81 21.36 -7.72 -0.76
CA LEU A 81 21.52 -6.27 -0.80
C LEU A 81 22.68 -5.79 0.11
N ALA A 82 22.82 -6.37 1.31
CA ALA A 82 23.91 -6.01 2.22
C ALA A 82 25.30 -6.28 1.63
N GLN A 83 25.43 -7.34 0.81
CA GLN A 83 26.70 -7.68 0.12
C GLN A 83 27.07 -6.65 -0.96
N SER A 84 26.09 -5.96 -1.55
CA SER A 84 26.28 -4.93 -2.60
C SER A 84 25.93 -3.51 -2.10
N ALA A 85 25.75 -3.32 -0.79
CA ALA A 85 25.30 -2.03 -0.25
C ALA A 85 26.20 -0.85 -0.67
N ASP A 86 27.50 -1.06 -0.84
CA ASP A 86 28.45 0.00 -1.22
C ASP A 86 28.34 0.43 -2.70
N GLU A 87 27.63 -0.33 -3.52
CA GLU A 87 27.36 0.03 -4.90
C GLU A 87 26.30 1.13 -5.02
N PHE A 88 25.52 1.40 -3.98
CA PHE A 88 24.41 2.35 -3.99
C PHE A 88 24.76 3.64 -3.26
N ASP A 89 24.29 4.75 -3.82
CA ASP A 89 24.33 6.07 -3.18
C ASP A 89 23.23 6.20 -2.12
N ILE A 90 22.05 5.64 -2.41
CA ILE A 90 20.88 5.58 -1.49
C ILE A 90 20.25 4.20 -1.56
N ILE A 91 19.84 3.69 -0.39
CA ILE A 91 19.06 2.47 -0.24
C ILE A 91 17.73 2.83 0.43
N HIS A 92 16.64 2.73 -0.32
CA HIS A 92 15.32 3.11 0.15
C HIS A 92 14.46 1.87 0.44
N PHE A 93 14.16 1.67 1.70
CA PHE A 93 13.40 0.54 2.20
C PHE A 93 11.91 0.86 2.35
N HIS A 94 11.08 -0.11 1.97
CA HIS A 94 9.63 -0.13 2.19
C HIS A 94 9.18 -1.37 2.95
N THR A 95 10.12 -2.03 3.65
CA THR A 95 9.97 -3.30 4.37
C THR A 95 9.86 -3.09 5.88
N ASP A 96 9.26 -2.00 6.29
CA ASP A 96 9.16 -1.56 7.69
C ASP A 96 10.55 -1.56 8.37
N TYR A 97 10.73 -2.32 9.44
CA TYR A 97 11.95 -2.37 10.25
C TYR A 97 12.84 -3.60 10.00
N LEU A 98 12.49 -4.49 9.06
CA LEU A 98 13.18 -5.77 8.86
C LEU A 98 14.68 -5.63 8.56
N HIS A 99 15.07 -4.55 7.92
CA HIS A 99 16.45 -4.29 7.51
C HIS A 99 17.32 -3.63 8.61
N PHE A 100 16.73 -3.08 9.68
CA PHE A 100 17.46 -2.27 10.66
C PHE A 100 18.71 -2.97 11.20
N PRO A 101 18.65 -4.22 11.70
CA PRO A 101 19.83 -4.88 12.26
C PRO A 101 20.98 -5.06 11.26
N LEU A 102 20.67 -5.27 9.99
CA LEU A 102 21.66 -5.50 8.94
C LEU A 102 22.25 -4.20 8.38
N PHE A 103 21.47 -3.11 8.40
CA PHE A 103 21.83 -1.84 7.76
C PHE A 103 22.18 -0.72 8.75
N VAL A 104 22.26 -1.02 10.03
CA VAL A 104 22.65 -0.04 11.06
C VAL A 104 23.98 0.65 10.75
N ARG A 105 24.93 -0.04 10.14
CA ARG A 105 26.22 0.54 9.74
C ARG A 105 26.15 1.39 8.47
N HIS A 106 25.07 1.29 7.71
CA HIS A 106 24.83 2.03 6.48
C HIS A 106 23.73 3.09 6.65
N TRP A 107 23.38 3.46 7.90
CA TRP A 107 22.28 4.39 8.20
C TRP A 107 22.37 5.70 7.40
N GLY A 108 23.57 6.22 7.16
CA GLY A 108 23.79 7.49 6.46
C GLY A 108 23.39 7.48 4.96
N LYS A 109 23.18 6.30 4.37
CA LYS A 109 22.69 6.14 3.00
C LYS A 109 21.40 5.33 2.92
N THR A 110 20.78 5.01 4.04
CA THR A 110 19.47 4.35 4.09
C THR A 110 18.35 5.36 4.27
N LEU A 111 17.18 5.02 3.78
CA LEU A 111 15.94 5.73 4.02
C LEU A 111 14.83 4.70 4.16
N THR A 112 13.93 4.86 5.12
CA THR A 112 12.80 3.94 5.30
C THR A 112 11.50 4.69 5.24
N THR A 113 10.66 4.38 4.25
CA THR A 113 9.27 4.82 4.25
C THR A 113 8.41 3.78 4.96
N LEU A 114 7.80 4.19 6.07
CA LEU A 114 6.86 3.35 6.82
C LEU A 114 5.46 3.48 6.23
N HIS A 115 4.84 2.35 5.87
CA HIS A 115 3.51 2.33 5.23
C HIS A 115 2.40 1.88 6.18
N GLY A 116 2.76 1.19 7.26
CA GLY A 116 1.84 0.59 8.22
C GLY A 116 1.41 1.52 9.36
N ARG A 117 0.71 0.91 10.30
CA ARG A 117 0.33 1.52 11.59
C ARG A 117 1.57 1.65 12.48
N LEU A 118 1.63 2.74 13.25
CA LEU A 118 2.73 2.98 14.22
C LEU A 118 2.22 3.06 15.67
N ASP A 119 0.96 2.76 15.90
CA ASP A 119 0.31 2.71 17.21
C ASP A 119 0.30 1.29 17.83
N LEU A 120 1.11 0.38 17.30
CA LEU A 120 1.31 -0.96 17.86
C LEU A 120 2.29 -0.90 19.03
N PRO A 121 2.00 -1.61 20.15
CA PRO A 121 2.80 -1.52 21.36
C PRO A 121 4.25 -2.02 21.20
N ASP A 122 4.50 -2.88 20.21
CA ASP A 122 5.80 -3.49 19.96
C ASP A 122 6.76 -2.59 19.16
N LEU A 123 6.25 -1.53 18.49
CA LEU A 123 7.07 -0.65 17.68
C LEU A 123 7.94 0.34 18.45
N PRO A 124 7.48 0.97 19.55
CA PRO A 124 8.31 1.91 20.28
C PRO A 124 9.65 1.33 20.78
N PRO A 125 9.74 0.11 21.33
CA PRO A 125 11.02 -0.50 21.68
C PRO A 125 11.96 -0.66 20.49
N MET A 126 11.44 -1.15 19.36
CA MET A 126 12.20 -1.34 18.11
C MET A 126 12.75 -0.01 17.57
N LEU A 127 11.92 1.03 17.51
CA LEU A 127 12.33 2.34 17.02
C LEU A 127 13.30 3.07 17.96
N ARG A 128 13.31 2.75 19.27
CA ARG A 128 14.31 3.27 20.21
C ARG A 128 15.64 2.57 20.06
N GLU A 129 15.65 1.24 19.89
CA GLU A 129 16.87 0.47 19.68
C GLU A 129 17.62 0.95 18.43
N PHE A 130 16.88 1.22 17.36
CA PHE A 130 17.42 1.69 16.07
C PHE A 130 17.15 3.18 15.85
N ALA A 131 17.31 4.01 16.88
CA ALA A 131 16.96 5.44 16.86
C ALA A 131 17.68 6.26 15.78
N MET A 132 18.80 5.78 15.26
CA MET A 132 19.55 6.44 14.18
C MET A 132 18.96 6.24 12.79
N MET A 133 18.11 5.22 12.58
CA MET A 133 17.59 4.90 11.26
C MET A 133 16.67 5.99 10.73
N PRO A 134 16.95 6.55 9.52
CA PRO A 134 16.15 7.63 8.95
C PRO A 134 14.80 7.14 8.48
N LEU A 135 13.74 7.84 8.91
CA LEU A 135 12.36 7.47 8.64
C LEU A 135 11.62 8.54 7.84
N VAL A 136 10.78 8.10 6.93
CA VAL A 136 9.79 8.92 6.23
C VAL A 136 8.40 8.40 6.54
N SER A 137 7.52 9.31 6.95
CA SER A 137 6.11 9.01 7.15
C SER A 137 5.30 9.33 5.90
N ILE A 138 4.16 8.65 5.73
CA ILE A 138 3.22 8.89 4.63
C ILE A 138 2.11 9.88 5.00
N SER A 139 2.09 10.34 6.25
CA SER A 139 1.23 11.43 6.72
C SER A 139 1.68 11.95 8.07
N ASN A 140 1.35 13.19 8.39
CA ASN A 140 1.62 13.77 9.72
C ASN A 140 0.90 12.98 10.84
N ALA A 141 -0.28 12.47 10.57
CA ALA A 141 -1.01 11.68 11.56
C ALA A 141 -0.39 10.31 11.82
N GLN A 142 0.33 9.73 10.86
CA GLN A 142 1.04 8.46 11.08
C GLN A 142 2.14 8.60 12.14
N ARG A 143 2.79 9.79 12.21
CA ARG A 143 3.88 10.06 13.16
C ARG A 143 3.41 10.21 14.62
N MET A 144 2.14 10.50 14.84
CA MET A 144 1.62 10.88 16.16
C MET A 144 1.91 9.88 17.28
N PRO A 145 1.86 8.55 17.08
CA PRO A 145 2.19 7.59 18.13
C PRO A 145 3.66 7.56 18.53
N VAL A 146 4.56 7.93 17.62
CA VAL A 146 6.02 7.90 17.80
C VAL A 146 6.69 9.18 17.28
N PRO A 147 6.31 10.36 17.80
CA PRO A 147 6.78 11.66 17.28
C PRO A 147 8.28 11.88 17.47
N TRP A 148 8.88 11.17 18.41
CA TRP A 148 10.27 11.22 18.79
C TRP A 148 11.21 10.38 17.90
N ALA A 149 10.67 9.54 16.99
CA ALA A 149 11.49 8.74 16.08
C ALA A 149 12.23 9.65 15.07
N ASN A 150 13.28 9.12 14.44
CA ASN A 150 14.17 9.89 13.55
C ASN A 150 13.50 10.22 12.20
N TRP A 151 12.55 11.14 12.24
CA TRP A 151 11.78 11.56 11.07
C TRP A 151 12.55 12.54 10.19
N TYR A 152 12.92 12.12 9.01
CA TYR A 152 13.46 13.00 7.96
C TYR A 152 12.39 13.84 7.29
N GLY A 153 11.15 13.36 7.25
CA GLY A 153 10.04 14.11 6.68
C GLY A 153 8.73 13.33 6.61
N THR A 154 7.75 13.99 6.02
CA THR A 154 6.47 13.39 5.64
C THR A 154 6.30 13.53 4.13
N VAL A 155 6.17 12.41 3.43
CA VAL A 155 5.92 12.37 1.98
C VAL A 155 4.61 11.63 1.75
N TYR A 156 3.58 12.36 1.32
CA TYR A 156 2.29 11.76 0.97
C TYR A 156 2.43 10.92 -0.29
N HIS A 157 1.67 9.83 -0.37
CA HIS A 157 1.64 9.01 -1.57
C HIS A 157 1.18 9.81 -2.79
N GLY A 158 1.96 9.75 -3.85
CA GLY A 158 1.61 10.26 -5.17
C GLY A 158 1.03 9.17 -6.06
N LEU A 159 0.25 9.59 -7.04
CA LEU A 159 -0.24 8.74 -8.12
C LEU A 159 0.19 9.34 -9.46
N PRO A 160 0.48 8.51 -10.47
CA PRO A 160 0.63 9.01 -11.84
C PRO A 160 -0.61 9.79 -12.26
N SER A 161 -0.41 10.95 -12.88
CA SER A 161 -1.52 11.85 -13.26
C SER A 161 -2.48 11.24 -14.27
N ASN A 162 -2.01 10.26 -15.05
CA ASN A 162 -2.74 9.55 -16.09
C ASN A 162 -3.21 8.15 -15.66
N LEU A 163 -3.14 7.81 -14.37
CA LEU A 163 -3.45 6.46 -13.88
C LEU A 163 -4.91 6.09 -14.11
N TYR A 164 -5.81 7.03 -13.92
CA TYR A 164 -7.24 6.84 -14.13
C TYR A 164 -7.76 7.90 -15.09
N ALA A 165 -8.44 7.48 -16.15
CA ALA A 165 -9.26 8.36 -16.95
C ALA A 165 -10.39 8.92 -16.07
N GLY A 166 -10.72 10.20 -16.22
CA GLY A 166 -11.90 10.76 -15.57
C GLY A 166 -13.14 10.03 -16.10
N GLY A 167 -13.96 9.47 -15.23
CA GLY A 167 -15.26 8.92 -15.58
C GLY A 167 -16.38 9.98 -15.46
N CYS A 168 -17.53 9.72 -16.04
CA CYS A 168 -18.68 10.63 -16.01
C CYS A 168 -19.43 10.61 -14.68
N GLY A 169 -19.25 9.57 -13.87
CA GLY A 169 -19.96 9.37 -12.61
C GLY A 169 -21.44 9.00 -12.81
N ASP A 170 -21.82 8.51 -14.00
CA ASP A 170 -23.20 8.30 -14.41
C ASP A 170 -23.77 6.94 -14.01
N GLY A 171 -22.94 6.05 -13.40
CA GLY A 171 -23.35 4.69 -13.01
C GLY A 171 -24.36 4.62 -11.87
N GLY A 172 -24.65 5.74 -11.20
CA GLY A 172 -25.72 5.86 -10.21
C GLY A 172 -25.48 5.07 -8.92
N TYR A 173 -24.27 4.57 -8.66
CA TYR A 173 -23.92 3.80 -7.47
C TYR A 173 -22.82 4.47 -6.64
N LEU A 174 -22.78 4.09 -5.36
CA LEU A 174 -21.67 4.39 -4.47
C LEU A 174 -20.63 3.29 -4.58
N ALA A 175 -19.35 3.65 -4.66
CA ALA A 175 -18.25 2.67 -4.72
C ALA A 175 -17.54 2.58 -3.38
N TYR A 176 -17.24 1.35 -2.94
CA TYR A 176 -16.29 1.07 -1.87
C TYR A 176 -15.16 0.21 -2.43
N ILE A 177 -13.90 0.61 -2.18
CA ILE A 177 -12.73 -0.17 -2.58
C ILE A 177 -11.77 -0.30 -1.41
N GLY A 178 -11.34 -1.54 -1.09
CA GLY A 178 -10.41 -1.71 0.01
C GLY A 178 -10.25 -3.14 0.49
N ARG A 179 -10.00 -3.29 1.78
CA ARG A 179 -10.00 -4.56 2.51
C ARG A 179 -11.21 -4.60 3.43
N ILE A 180 -11.83 -5.75 3.57
CA ILE A 180 -12.86 -5.98 4.59
C ILE A 180 -12.15 -6.15 5.93
N CYS A 181 -12.11 -5.08 6.71
CA CYS A 181 -11.54 -5.11 8.06
C CYS A 181 -12.19 -4.03 8.93
N PRO A 182 -12.12 -4.16 10.27
CA PRO A 182 -12.75 -3.19 11.18
C PRO A 182 -12.29 -1.75 10.97
N GLU A 183 -11.01 -1.53 10.61
CA GLU A 183 -10.45 -0.20 10.42
C GLU A 183 -10.98 0.50 9.16
N LYS A 184 -11.37 -0.26 8.13
CA LYS A 184 -11.87 0.28 6.86
C LYS A 184 -13.38 0.53 6.86
N ARG A 185 -14.09 -0.03 7.85
CA ARG A 185 -15.52 0.22 8.08
C ARG A 185 -16.41 0.02 6.84
N PRO A 186 -16.36 -1.15 6.19
CA PRO A 186 -17.30 -1.47 5.12
C PRO A 186 -18.76 -1.45 5.61
N ASP A 187 -19.01 -1.77 6.88
CA ASP A 187 -20.31 -1.65 7.54
C ASP A 187 -20.91 -0.24 7.44
N TRP A 188 -20.07 0.79 7.58
CA TRP A 188 -20.52 2.16 7.44
C TRP A 188 -20.77 2.58 5.99
N ALA A 189 -20.02 2.02 5.03
CA ALA A 189 -20.29 2.26 3.63
C ALA A 189 -21.69 1.73 3.25
N ILE A 190 -22.03 0.54 3.74
CA ILE A 190 -23.36 -0.06 3.55
C ILE A 190 -24.46 0.80 4.21
N GLU A 191 -24.24 1.25 5.45
CA GLU A 191 -25.21 2.09 6.16
C GLU A 191 -25.41 3.46 5.47
N ILE A 192 -24.34 4.05 4.95
CA ILE A 192 -24.40 5.30 4.17
C ILE A 192 -25.23 5.09 2.90
N ALA A 193 -24.98 4.01 2.17
CA ALA A 193 -25.72 3.68 0.95
C ALA A 193 -27.22 3.50 1.25
N ARG A 194 -27.53 2.76 2.33
CA ARG A 194 -28.90 2.55 2.79
C ARG A 194 -29.60 3.86 3.10
N ARG A 195 -28.97 4.78 3.86
CA ARG A 195 -29.52 6.08 4.20
C ARG A 195 -29.66 7.00 3.00
N ALA A 196 -28.76 6.90 2.05
CA ALA A 196 -28.80 7.67 0.82
C ALA A 196 -29.82 7.12 -0.21
N GLY A 197 -30.36 5.93 0.01
CA GLY A 197 -31.22 5.25 -0.94
C GLY A 197 -30.51 4.87 -2.26
N MET A 198 -29.17 4.72 -2.23
CA MET A 198 -28.37 4.48 -3.43
C MET A 198 -27.80 3.06 -3.43
N PRO A 199 -27.63 2.45 -4.62
CA PRO A 199 -26.85 1.22 -4.75
C PRO A 199 -25.41 1.40 -4.28
N LEU A 200 -24.79 0.33 -3.75
CA LEU A 200 -23.39 0.31 -3.35
C LEU A 200 -22.71 -0.90 -3.99
N THR A 201 -21.64 -0.67 -4.72
CA THR A 201 -20.76 -1.73 -5.19
C THR A 201 -19.47 -1.76 -4.36
N ILE A 202 -19.17 -2.92 -3.80
CA ILE A 202 -18.02 -3.15 -2.91
C ILE A 202 -16.99 -4.00 -3.66
N ALA A 203 -15.86 -3.42 -3.99
CA ALA A 203 -14.69 -4.13 -4.49
C ALA A 203 -13.68 -4.29 -3.35
N ALA A 204 -13.62 -5.47 -2.75
CA ALA A 204 -12.83 -5.65 -1.55
C ALA A 204 -12.27 -7.07 -1.38
N LYS A 205 -11.08 -7.12 -0.78
CA LYS A 205 -10.41 -8.34 -0.37
C LYS A 205 -10.81 -8.68 1.07
N VAL A 206 -10.94 -9.98 1.34
CA VAL A 206 -11.07 -10.54 2.70
C VAL A 206 -9.77 -11.28 3.03
N ASP A 207 -9.00 -10.78 3.99
CA ASP A 207 -7.82 -11.47 4.50
C ASP A 207 -8.22 -12.54 5.52
N GLU A 208 -7.40 -13.57 5.68
CA GLU A 208 -7.65 -14.67 6.63
C GLU A 208 -7.86 -14.16 8.06
N VAL A 209 -7.06 -13.19 8.48
CA VAL A 209 -7.17 -12.57 9.81
C VAL A 209 -8.48 -11.82 10.04
N ASP A 210 -9.14 -11.37 8.97
CA ASP A 210 -10.39 -10.63 9.00
C ASP A 210 -11.62 -11.51 8.69
N ARG A 211 -11.45 -12.82 8.48
CA ARG A 211 -12.51 -13.75 8.08
C ARG A 211 -13.67 -13.75 9.09
N THR A 212 -13.36 -13.83 10.37
CA THR A 212 -14.38 -13.81 11.43
C THR A 212 -15.20 -12.51 11.40
N TYR A 213 -14.53 -11.36 11.20
CA TYR A 213 -15.22 -10.07 11.06
C TYR A 213 -16.11 -10.05 9.81
N HIS A 214 -15.62 -10.55 8.69
CA HIS A 214 -16.41 -10.68 7.47
C HIS A 214 -17.65 -11.53 7.70
N GLU A 215 -17.50 -12.78 8.18
CA GLU A 215 -18.60 -13.72 8.33
C GLU A 215 -19.67 -13.25 9.34
N THR A 216 -19.24 -12.66 10.47
CA THR A 216 -20.15 -12.30 11.55
C THR A 216 -20.77 -10.90 11.43
N ARG A 217 -20.07 -9.96 10.80
CA ARG A 217 -20.49 -8.54 10.78
C ARG A 217 -20.85 -8.02 9.39
N ILE A 218 -20.15 -8.46 8.35
CA ILE A 218 -20.30 -7.88 7.01
C ILE A 218 -21.22 -8.74 6.16
N LYS A 219 -21.04 -10.05 6.13
CA LYS A 219 -21.82 -10.97 5.29
C LYS A 219 -23.33 -10.81 5.45
N PRO A 220 -23.89 -10.66 6.69
CA PRO A 220 -25.31 -10.39 6.83
C PRO A 220 -25.77 -9.06 6.23
N LEU A 221 -24.89 -8.06 6.15
CA LEU A 221 -25.18 -6.76 5.56
C LEU A 221 -25.12 -6.79 4.03
N LEU A 222 -24.40 -7.75 3.44
CA LEU A 222 -24.32 -7.95 2.00
C LEU A 222 -25.60 -8.55 1.40
N GLU A 223 -26.54 -9.04 2.24
CA GLU A 223 -27.85 -9.53 1.81
C GLU A 223 -28.81 -8.39 1.39
N ASP A 224 -28.47 -7.11 1.68
CA ASP A 224 -29.25 -5.97 1.20
C ASP A 224 -29.19 -5.94 -0.34
N PRO A 225 -30.33 -5.98 -1.05
CA PRO A 225 -30.37 -6.05 -2.52
C PRO A 225 -29.74 -4.85 -3.24
N ARG A 226 -29.43 -3.79 -2.50
CA ARG A 226 -28.72 -2.61 -3.03
C ARG A 226 -27.21 -2.74 -2.93
N VAL A 227 -26.69 -3.79 -2.30
CA VAL A 227 -25.24 -4.00 -2.09
C VAL A 227 -24.78 -5.10 -3.02
N ASP A 228 -23.86 -4.76 -3.90
CA ASP A 228 -23.17 -5.69 -4.79
C ASP A 228 -21.74 -5.88 -4.34
N PHE A 229 -21.35 -7.11 -4.00
CA PHE A 229 -20.00 -7.47 -3.57
C PHE A 229 -19.28 -8.20 -4.71
N VAL A 230 -18.40 -7.48 -5.42
CA VAL A 230 -17.70 -7.98 -6.61
C VAL A 230 -16.37 -8.68 -6.32
N GLY A 231 -15.98 -8.74 -5.02
CA GLY A 231 -14.70 -9.33 -4.64
C GLY A 231 -13.51 -8.42 -4.92
N GLU A 232 -12.32 -8.99 -5.10
CA GLU A 232 -11.09 -8.26 -5.37
C GLU A 232 -10.96 -7.94 -6.86
N ILE A 233 -10.70 -6.68 -7.21
CA ILE A 233 -10.53 -6.22 -8.60
C ILE A 233 -9.09 -5.80 -8.87
N GLY A 234 -8.64 -6.05 -10.11
CA GLY A 234 -7.32 -5.65 -10.61
C GLY A 234 -7.26 -4.18 -11.05
N ASP A 235 -6.07 -3.72 -11.44
CA ASP A 235 -5.86 -2.32 -11.83
C ASP A 235 -6.58 -1.92 -13.11
N SER A 236 -6.71 -2.85 -14.05
CA SER A 236 -7.45 -2.63 -15.29
C SER A 236 -8.94 -2.35 -15.07
N GLU A 237 -9.51 -2.90 -13.99
CA GLU A 237 -10.93 -2.77 -13.67
C GLU A 237 -11.21 -1.53 -12.79
N LYS A 238 -10.22 -1.11 -11.98
CA LYS A 238 -10.38 0.03 -11.05
C LYS A 238 -10.73 1.33 -11.75
N GLY A 239 -10.22 1.52 -12.98
CA GLY A 239 -10.48 2.72 -13.76
C GLY A 239 -11.97 2.88 -14.07
N ALA A 240 -12.60 1.84 -14.62
CA ALA A 240 -14.03 1.80 -14.92
C ALA A 240 -14.85 1.83 -13.62
N PHE A 241 -14.53 0.96 -12.66
CA PHE A 241 -15.22 0.88 -11.37
C PHE A 241 -15.31 2.22 -10.62
N LEU A 242 -14.23 3.00 -10.59
CA LEU A 242 -14.23 4.32 -9.94
C LEU A 242 -14.73 5.43 -10.85
N GLY A 243 -14.56 5.28 -12.17
CA GLY A 243 -14.97 6.27 -13.16
C GLY A 243 -16.49 6.35 -13.30
N ASP A 244 -17.17 5.23 -13.21
CA ASP A 244 -18.62 5.14 -13.34
C ASP A 244 -19.35 5.40 -12.02
N ALA A 245 -18.66 5.30 -10.88
CA ALA A 245 -19.26 5.55 -9.58
C ALA A 245 -19.68 7.02 -9.42
N GLY A 246 -20.90 7.27 -9.00
CA GLY A 246 -21.39 8.62 -8.68
C GLY A 246 -20.62 9.24 -7.50
N ARG A 247 -20.25 8.45 -6.50
CA ARG A 247 -19.36 8.84 -5.39
C ARG A 247 -18.65 7.63 -4.80
N CYS A 248 -17.45 7.86 -4.26
CA CYS A 248 -16.71 6.83 -3.53
C CYS A 248 -16.99 6.95 -2.03
N CYS A 249 -17.54 5.89 -1.42
CA CYS A 249 -17.73 5.76 0.02
C CYS A 249 -16.46 5.22 0.66
N PHE A 250 -15.65 6.11 1.20
CA PHE A 250 -14.46 5.73 1.93
C PHE A 250 -14.42 6.46 3.28
N ARG A 251 -14.58 5.71 4.37
CA ARG A 251 -14.39 6.25 5.71
C ARG A 251 -13.32 5.45 6.45
N TRP A 252 -12.40 6.17 7.03
CA TRP A 252 -11.34 5.64 7.88
C TRP A 252 -11.62 6.01 9.34
N ILE A 253 -11.61 5.02 10.22
CA ILE A 253 -11.61 5.24 11.66
C ILE A 253 -10.31 4.64 12.21
N GLY A 254 -9.40 5.49 12.65
CA GLY A 254 -8.11 5.13 13.20
C GLY A 254 -7.06 6.20 12.95
N ARG A 255 -5.99 6.18 13.75
CA ARG A 255 -4.89 7.13 13.62
C ARG A 255 -3.88 6.78 12.52
N SER A 256 -3.96 5.57 11.94
CA SER A 256 -3.11 5.16 10.82
C SER A 256 -3.75 5.60 9.50
N ARG A 257 -3.03 6.38 8.72
CA ARG A 257 -3.55 7.06 7.52
C ARG A 257 -2.70 6.73 6.30
N SER A 258 -2.76 5.53 5.84
CA SER A 258 -2.31 5.17 4.49
C SER A 258 -3.51 5.01 3.55
N ALA A 259 -4.35 6.00 3.47
CA ALA A 259 -5.33 6.06 2.39
C ALA A 259 -4.70 6.83 1.24
N LEU A 260 -4.50 6.18 0.10
CA LEU A 260 -4.49 6.84 -1.18
C LEU A 260 -5.83 7.60 -1.24
N ARG A 261 -5.83 8.86 -0.79
CA ARG A 261 -6.97 9.73 -1.05
C ARG A 261 -7.00 9.93 -2.55
N LEU A 262 -7.89 9.23 -3.23
CA LEU A 262 -8.42 9.67 -4.50
C LEU A 262 -9.23 10.95 -4.22
N SER A 263 -8.55 11.99 -3.72
CA SER A 263 -9.09 13.34 -3.64
C SER A 263 -8.93 13.98 -5.01
N ARG A 264 -9.67 13.49 -6.00
CA ARG A 264 -10.03 14.34 -7.09
C ARG A 264 -11.33 15.03 -6.71
N ARG A 265 -11.28 16.35 -6.48
CA ARG A 265 -12.37 17.19 -6.92
C ARG A 265 -12.50 16.88 -8.40
N TRP A 266 -13.56 16.17 -8.77
CA TRP A 266 -14.00 16.10 -10.16
C TRP A 266 -14.17 17.56 -10.62
N PRO A 267 -13.66 17.93 -11.80
CA PRO A 267 -13.97 19.24 -12.36
C PRO A 267 -15.41 19.19 -12.88
N THR A 268 -16.36 19.11 -11.99
CA THR A 268 -17.75 19.48 -12.29
C THR A 268 -17.94 20.81 -11.63
N GLY A 269 -17.83 21.87 -12.45
CA GLY A 269 -18.33 23.17 -12.10
C GLY A 269 -19.83 23.11 -11.85
N ARG A 270 -20.23 22.76 -10.66
CA ARG A 270 -21.48 23.17 -10.00
C ARG A 270 -21.28 23.13 -8.49
N ARG A 271 -21.51 24.26 -7.87
CA ARG A 271 -21.51 24.48 -6.43
C ARG A 271 -22.59 23.68 -5.71
#